data_a388feed51ec5ea015a0053d1d5affb5
#
_entry.id   a388feed51ec5ea015a0053d1d5affb5
#
_cell.length_a   1.000
_cell.length_b   1.000
_cell.length_c   1.000
_cell.angle_alpha   90.00
_cell.angle_beta   90.00
_cell.angle_gamma   90.00
#
_symmetry.space_group_name_H-M   'P 1'
#
loop_
_entity.id
_entity.type
_entity.pdbx_description
1 polymer ?
#
loop_
_entity_poly.entity_id
_entity_poly.type
_entity_poly.pdbx_seq_one_letter_code
_entity_poly.pdbx_strand_id
1 'polypeptide(L)'
;MYKRQDQIRKLNIDIGSGDVKLQNGNQDRLIIKKKGSWEPVILKSDGEIEIKQKSRHFKLFWFQSNDEITVILPKGVTFEKVSMDCGSGDIASDSLNITDELDIDCGSGDIDLTTITTSKTEIDLGSGDVTLTMAGTEKDYNYNIDCGSGDVKIGDILFEDDLKKRNINALRWINIDCGSGDLTIDFDNTIL
;
A
#
# COMPACT_ATOMS: atom_id res chain seq x y z
N MET A 1 -16.26 -32.34 -2.36
CA MET A 1 -15.12 -31.99 -3.22
C MET A 1 -14.87 -30.51 -3.02
N TYR A 2 -14.00 -30.14 -2.07
CA TYR A 2 -13.66 -28.74 -1.80
C TYR A 2 -12.82 -28.26 -2.97
N LYS A 3 -13.34 -27.29 -3.77
CA LYS A 3 -12.49 -26.53 -4.70
C LYS A 3 -11.39 -25.88 -3.87
N ARG A 4 -10.11 -26.10 -4.24
CA ARG A 4 -8.99 -25.28 -3.76
C ARG A 4 -9.43 -23.84 -3.97
N GLN A 5 -9.36 -23.03 -2.93
CA GLN A 5 -9.55 -21.59 -3.03
C GLN A 5 -8.52 -21.11 -4.05
N ASP A 6 -9.00 -20.52 -5.14
CA ASP A 6 -8.11 -19.91 -6.12
C ASP A 6 -7.19 -18.95 -5.34
N GLN A 7 -5.89 -19.16 -5.47
CA GLN A 7 -4.89 -18.43 -4.72
C GLN A 7 -5.03 -16.94 -5.08
N ILE A 8 -5.28 -16.09 -4.09
CA ILE A 8 -5.38 -14.65 -4.30
C ILE A 8 -3.99 -14.17 -4.70
N ARG A 9 -3.88 -13.58 -5.89
CA ARG A 9 -2.61 -13.13 -6.47
C ARG A 9 -2.51 -11.61 -6.53
N LYS A 10 -3.65 -10.93 -6.65
CA LYS A 10 -3.70 -9.48 -6.78
C LYS A 10 -4.67 -8.89 -5.77
N LEU A 11 -4.25 -7.79 -5.17
CA LEU A 11 -5.07 -6.98 -4.28
C LEU A 11 -5.10 -5.55 -4.81
N ASN A 12 -6.29 -5.04 -5.07
CA ASN A 12 -6.51 -3.67 -5.49
C ASN A 12 -7.42 -2.98 -4.47
N ILE A 13 -6.99 -1.82 -3.96
CA ILE A 13 -7.72 -1.01 -2.99
C ILE A 13 -7.87 0.38 -3.58
N ASP A 14 -9.12 0.81 -3.77
CA ASP A 14 -9.47 2.12 -4.34
C ASP A 14 -10.48 2.79 -3.40
N ILE A 15 -9.99 3.75 -2.62
CA ILE A 15 -10.76 4.46 -1.60
C ILE A 15 -10.70 5.97 -1.83
N GLY A 16 -11.87 6.59 -1.98
CA GLY A 16 -11.94 8.05 -2.05
C GLY A 16 -11.84 8.72 -0.67
N SER A 17 -12.48 8.14 0.35
CA SER A 17 -12.45 8.59 1.74
C SER A 17 -12.88 7.46 2.67
N GLY A 18 -12.18 7.27 3.75
CA GLY A 18 -12.40 6.18 4.72
C GLY A 18 -11.16 5.30 4.85
N ASP A 19 -10.99 4.69 6.00
CA ASP A 19 -9.76 4.00 6.35
C ASP A 19 -9.80 2.52 5.97
N VAL A 20 -8.69 1.99 5.51
CA VAL A 20 -8.49 0.56 5.26
C VAL A 20 -7.35 0.02 6.10
N LYS A 21 -7.63 -1.04 6.85
CA LYS A 21 -6.61 -1.79 7.59
C LYS A 21 -6.45 -3.19 7.05
N LEU A 22 -5.25 -3.54 6.63
CA LEU A 22 -4.88 -4.89 6.23
C LEU A 22 -4.19 -5.58 7.42
N GLN A 23 -4.75 -6.70 7.88
CA GLN A 23 -4.21 -7.45 9.01
C GLN A 23 -3.88 -8.87 8.62
N ASN A 24 -2.77 -9.39 9.11
CA ASN A 24 -2.43 -10.79 8.91
C ASN A 24 -3.34 -11.69 9.76
N GLY A 25 -3.98 -12.66 9.12
CA GLY A 25 -4.85 -13.63 9.76
C GLY A 25 -4.16 -14.99 9.99
N ASN A 26 -4.79 -15.81 10.84
CA ASN A 26 -4.35 -17.17 11.14
C ASN A 26 -5.19 -18.24 10.43
N GLN A 27 -6.03 -17.86 9.47
CA GLN A 27 -6.99 -18.73 8.79
C GLN A 27 -6.76 -18.73 7.28
N ASP A 28 -7.27 -19.76 6.60
CA ASP A 28 -7.08 -19.95 5.15
C ASP A 28 -8.06 -19.13 4.29
N ARG A 29 -8.73 -18.14 4.86
CA ARG A 29 -9.71 -17.31 4.16
C ARG A 29 -9.56 -15.84 4.47
N LEU A 30 -9.88 -14.99 3.50
CA LEU A 30 -10.00 -13.56 3.67
C LEU A 30 -11.31 -13.23 4.42
N ILE A 31 -11.22 -12.35 5.42
CA ILE A 31 -12.37 -11.82 6.15
C ILE A 31 -12.38 -10.31 6.04
N ILE A 32 -13.54 -9.75 5.75
CA ILE A 32 -13.75 -8.31 5.70
C ILE A 32 -14.68 -7.93 6.84
N LYS A 33 -14.23 -7.01 7.68
CA LYS A 33 -15.03 -6.37 8.73
C LYS A 33 -15.21 -4.91 8.35
N LYS A 34 -16.37 -4.36 8.61
CA LYS A 34 -16.65 -2.95 8.35
C LYS A 34 -17.21 -2.28 9.59
N LYS A 35 -16.86 -1.01 9.75
CA LYS A 35 -17.43 -0.10 10.73
C LYS A 35 -17.84 1.16 9.97
N GLY A 36 -19.00 1.74 10.34
CA GLY A 36 -19.51 2.94 9.68
C GLY A 36 -20.56 2.67 8.60
N SER A 37 -20.79 3.66 7.76
CA SER A 37 -21.95 3.71 6.86
C SER A 37 -21.64 3.40 5.40
N TRP A 38 -20.38 3.38 4.99
CA TRP A 38 -20.03 3.09 3.60
C TRP A 38 -20.03 1.58 3.32
N GLU A 39 -20.32 1.22 2.09
CA GLU A 39 -20.31 -0.16 1.65
C GLU A 39 -19.22 -0.37 0.63
N PRO A 40 -18.24 -1.24 0.94
CA PRO A 40 -17.25 -1.60 -0.05
C PRO A 40 -17.89 -2.41 -1.16
N VAL A 41 -17.49 -2.16 -2.36
CA VAL A 41 -17.69 -3.08 -3.48
C VAL A 41 -16.52 -4.02 -3.49
N ILE A 42 -16.79 -5.32 -3.38
CA ILE A 42 -15.75 -6.33 -3.40
C ILE A 42 -15.96 -7.15 -4.67
N LEU A 43 -15.02 -7.02 -5.58
CA LEU A 43 -14.98 -7.78 -6.82
C LEU A 43 -13.93 -8.89 -6.70
N LYS A 44 -14.26 -10.09 -7.16
CA LYS A 44 -13.34 -11.23 -7.19
C LYS A 44 -13.35 -11.81 -8.59
N SER A 45 -12.18 -11.88 -9.21
CA SER A 45 -12.01 -12.48 -10.52
C SER A 45 -10.62 -13.09 -10.63
N ASP A 46 -10.51 -14.33 -11.05
CA ASP A 46 -9.26 -15.02 -11.42
C ASP A 46 -8.04 -14.79 -10.50
N GLY A 47 -8.28 -14.84 -9.18
CA GLY A 47 -7.24 -14.61 -8.17
C GLY A 47 -6.99 -13.13 -7.85
N GLU A 48 -7.85 -12.23 -8.32
CA GLU A 48 -7.84 -10.81 -7.97
C GLU A 48 -8.95 -10.50 -6.97
N ILE A 49 -8.62 -9.66 -5.99
CA ILE A 49 -9.57 -9.04 -5.08
C ILE A 49 -9.46 -7.54 -5.25
N GLU A 50 -10.58 -6.92 -5.55
CA GLU A 50 -10.71 -5.49 -5.64
C GLU A 50 -11.67 -4.99 -4.54
N ILE A 51 -11.22 -4.00 -3.78
CA ILE A 51 -11.98 -3.34 -2.72
C ILE A 51 -12.14 -1.89 -3.12
N LYS A 52 -13.36 -1.49 -3.49
CA LYS A 52 -13.66 -0.13 -3.92
C LYS A 52 -14.67 0.54 -3.00
N GLN A 53 -14.51 1.84 -2.83
CA GLN A 53 -15.56 2.64 -2.24
C GLN A 53 -16.70 2.81 -3.25
N LYS A 54 -17.92 2.44 -2.87
CA LYS A 54 -19.10 2.66 -3.70
C LYS A 54 -19.33 4.16 -3.89
N SER A 55 -19.22 4.66 -5.12
CA SER A 55 -19.56 6.03 -5.44
C SER A 55 -21.01 6.33 -5.04
N ARG A 56 -21.21 7.22 -4.09
CA ARG A 56 -22.54 7.73 -3.75
C ARG A 56 -22.86 8.90 -4.68
N HIS A 57 -23.81 8.74 -5.58
CA HIS A 57 -24.42 9.85 -6.28
C HIS A 57 -24.94 10.88 -5.28
N PHE A 58 -24.26 12.01 -5.23
CA PHE A 58 -24.66 13.31 -4.74
C PHE A 58 -25.68 13.30 -3.56
N LYS A 59 -25.19 13.29 -2.31
CA LYS A 59 -25.89 13.93 -1.20
C LYS A 59 -24.94 14.91 -0.55
N LEU A 60 -25.21 16.18 -0.81
CA LEU A 60 -24.63 17.34 -0.15
C LEU A 60 -25.02 17.30 1.32
N PHE A 61 -24.26 16.66 2.21
CA PHE A 61 -24.36 16.88 3.66
C PHE A 61 -23.22 16.17 4.41
N TRP A 62 -22.34 16.98 5.02
CA TRP A 62 -21.54 16.73 6.21
C TRP A 62 -20.93 15.31 6.35
N PHE A 63 -19.72 15.15 5.87
CA PHE A 63 -18.94 13.94 6.08
C PHE A 63 -18.22 14.03 7.42
N GLN A 64 -18.71 13.28 8.37
CA GLN A 64 -17.96 12.81 9.52
C GLN A 64 -17.84 11.31 9.29
N SER A 65 -16.89 10.88 8.48
CA SER A 65 -16.74 9.47 8.17
C SER A 65 -15.67 8.86 9.07
N ASN A 66 -16.10 8.31 10.19
CA ASN A 66 -15.34 7.26 10.88
C ASN A 66 -15.63 5.90 10.19
N ASP A 67 -15.63 5.88 8.88
CA ASP A 67 -15.86 4.69 8.10
C ASP A 67 -14.53 3.93 7.99
N GLU A 68 -14.49 2.67 8.42
CA GLU A 68 -13.30 1.83 8.44
C GLU A 68 -13.61 0.45 7.87
N ILE A 69 -12.69 -0.08 7.06
CA ILE A 69 -12.67 -1.48 6.65
C ILE A 69 -11.42 -2.15 7.21
N THR A 70 -11.61 -3.28 7.85
CA THR A 70 -10.52 -4.18 8.21
C THR A 70 -10.57 -5.41 7.31
N VAL A 71 -9.51 -5.64 6.55
CA VAL A 71 -9.32 -6.82 5.71
C VAL A 71 -8.33 -7.75 6.40
N ILE A 72 -8.83 -8.87 6.92
CA ILE A 72 -7.97 -9.89 7.52
C ILE A 72 -7.55 -10.85 6.42
N LEU A 73 -6.26 -10.86 6.12
CA LEU A 73 -5.66 -11.64 5.05
C LEU A 73 -5.54 -13.12 5.41
N PRO A 74 -5.59 -14.03 4.44
CA PRO A 74 -5.28 -15.44 4.67
C PRO A 74 -3.86 -15.61 5.21
N LYS A 75 -3.68 -16.64 6.05
CA LYS A 75 -2.36 -16.97 6.60
C LYS A 75 -1.33 -17.19 5.49
N GLY A 76 -0.22 -16.45 5.54
CA GLY A 76 0.91 -16.63 4.64
C GLY A 76 0.59 -16.35 3.16
N VAL A 77 -0.41 -15.50 2.89
CA VAL A 77 -0.71 -15.09 1.52
C VAL A 77 0.48 -14.34 0.92
N THR A 78 0.75 -14.62 -0.34
CA THR A 78 1.74 -13.90 -1.15
C THR A 78 1.03 -13.37 -2.38
N PHE A 79 1.15 -12.07 -2.62
CA PHE A 79 0.57 -11.40 -3.79
C PHE A 79 1.61 -11.31 -4.91
N GLU A 80 1.16 -11.31 -6.16
CA GLU A 80 1.96 -10.89 -7.31
C GLU A 80 2.01 -9.37 -7.38
N LYS A 81 0.84 -8.73 -7.27
CA LYS A 81 0.72 -7.26 -7.28
C LYS A 81 -0.24 -6.78 -6.19
N VAL A 82 0.12 -5.66 -5.55
CA VAL A 82 -0.76 -4.88 -4.69
C VAL A 82 -0.82 -3.45 -5.23
N SER A 83 -2.02 -2.92 -5.47
CA SER A 83 -2.24 -1.56 -5.91
C SER A 83 -3.16 -0.84 -4.91
N MET A 84 -2.80 0.38 -4.53
CA MET A 84 -3.53 1.19 -3.57
C MET A 84 -3.72 2.60 -4.12
N ASP A 85 -4.97 2.99 -4.31
CA ASP A 85 -5.39 4.35 -4.65
C ASP A 85 -6.14 4.93 -3.45
N CYS A 86 -5.56 5.96 -2.84
CA CYS A 86 -6.05 6.60 -1.63
C CYS A 86 -6.30 8.08 -1.88
N GLY A 87 -7.56 8.48 -2.03
CA GLY A 87 -7.89 9.89 -2.25
C GLY A 87 -7.67 10.75 -1.00
N SER A 88 -8.41 10.46 0.09
CA SER A 88 -8.29 11.18 1.38
C SER A 88 -8.54 10.27 2.59
N GLY A 89 -8.54 8.98 2.43
CA GLY A 89 -8.62 7.98 3.52
C GLY A 89 -7.25 7.38 3.79
N ASP A 90 -7.07 6.82 4.97
CA ASP A 90 -5.81 6.25 5.39
C ASP A 90 -5.75 4.74 5.10
N ILE A 91 -4.58 4.25 4.70
CA ILE A 91 -4.32 2.82 4.51
C ILE A 91 -3.20 2.38 5.46
N ALA A 92 -3.49 1.41 6.30
CA ALA A 92 -2.48 0.80 7.16
C ALA A 92 -2.41 -0.72 6.92
N SER A 93 -1.22 -1.29 6.95
CA SER A 93 -1.05 -2.74 6.88
C SER A 93 -0.04 -3.29 7.85
N ASP A 94 -0.30 -4.52 8.30
CA ASP A 94 0.74 -5.41 8.81
C ASP A 94 1.68 -5.81 7.65
N SER A 95 2.50 -6.85 7.82
CA SER A 95 3.42 -7.29 6.77
C SER A 95 2.70 -7.78 5.50
N LEU A 96 3.23 -7.39 4.33
CA LEU A 96 2.77 -7.82 3.02
C LEU A 96 3.91 -8.50 2.24
N ASN A 97 3.64 -9.71 1.75
CA ASN A 97 4.55 -10.40 0.84
C ASN A 97 4.08 -10.21 -0.60
N ILE A 98 4.88 -9.51 -1.40
CA ILE A 98 4.59 -9.19 -2.80
C ILE A 98 5.78 -9.65 -3.64
N THR A 99 5.55 -10.44 -4.68
CA THR A 99 6.64 -10.93 -5.54
C THR A 99 7.08 -9.91 -6.58
N ASP A 100 6.13 -9.19 -7.17
CA ASP A 100 6.40 -8.35 -8.32
C ASP A 100 6.31 -6.85 -7.97
N GLU A 101 5.11 -6.32 -7.77
CA GLU A 101 4.92 -4.87 -7.73
C GLU A 101 3.99 -4.40 -6.60
N LEU A 102 4.45 -3.38 -5.87
CA LEU A 102 3.64 -2.51 -5.03
C LEU A 102 3.49 -1.16 -5.74
N ASP A 103 2.25 -0.71 -5.91
CA ASP A 103 1.88 0.49 -6.65
C ASP A 103 0.97 1.34 -5.77
N ILE A 104 1.38 2.56 -5.42
CA ILE A 104 0.69 3.43 -4.47
C ILE A 104 0.45 4.79 -5.12
N ASP A 105 -0.80 5.19 -5.21
CA ASP A 105 -1.23 6.54 -5.56
C ASP A 105 -1.97 7.13 -4.35
N CYS A 106 -1.39 8.17 -3.74
CA CYS A 106 -1.91 8.79 -2.53
C CYS A 106 -2.14 10.29 -2.76
N GLY A 107 -3.41 10.70 -2.77
CA GLY A 107 -3.76 12.11 -2.97
C GLY A 107 -3.48 12.97 -1.74
N SER A 108 -4.21 12.75 -0.63
CA SER A 108 -4.05 13.48 0.63
C SER A 108 -4.31 12.62 1.88
N GLY A 109 -4.46 11.34 1.74
CA GLY A 109 -4.53 10.38 2.85
C GLY A 109 -3.16 9.81 3.18
N ASP A 110 -3.01 9.23 4.35
CA ASP A 110 -1.75 8.66 4.80
C ASP A 110 -1.68 7.15 4.54
N ILE A 111 -0.50 6.67 4.17
CA ILE A 111 -0.25 5.24 3.94
C ILE A 111 0.86 4.77 4.87
N ASP A 112 0.55 3.82 5.75
CA ASP A 112 1.50 3.18 6.67
C ASP A 112 1.58 1.68 6.41
N LEU A 113 2.66 1.23 5.78
CA LEU A 113 2.87 -0.17 5.44
C LEU A 113 4.09 -0.73 6.16
N THR A 114 3.83 -1.70 7.04
CA THR A 114 4.88 -2.37 7.82
C THR A 114 5.37 -3.63 7.10
N THR A 115 6.67 -3.76 6.97
CA THR A 115 7.35 -4.98 6.47
C THR A 115 6.90 -5.46 5.10
N ILE A 116 7.36 -4.76 4.08
CA ILE A 116 7.03 -5.05 2.69
C ILE A 116 8.17 -5.77 1.99
N THR A 117 7.86 -6.91 1.36
CA THR A 117 8.75 -7.58 0.41
C THR A 117 8.21 -7.38 -0.99
N THR A 118 9.00 -6.78 -1.89
CA THR A 118 8.60 -6.56 -3.29
C THR A 118 9.84 -6.43 -4.20
N SER A 119 9.65 -6.68 -5.49
CA SER A 119 10.68 -6.43 -6.51
C SER A 119 10.66 -4.99 -7.01
N LYS A 120 9.48 -4.38 -7.07
CA LYS A 120 9.29 -3.02 -7.54
C LYS A 120 8.28 -2.29 -6.67
N THR A 121 8.61 -1.09 -6.24
CA THR A 121 7.70 -0.16 -5.57
C THR A 121 7.57 1.10 -6.43
N GLU A 122 6.34 1.51 -6.71
CA GLU A 122 6.00 2.78 -7.33
C GLU A 122 5.13 3.57 -6.36
N ILE A 123 5.48 4.82 -6.15
CA ILE A 123 4.77 5.72 -5.24
C ILE A 123 4.56 7.05 -5.96
N ASP A 124 3.30 7.44 -6.10
CA ASP A 124 2.88 8.78 -6.51
C ASP A 124 2.18 9.42 -5.31
N LEU A 125 2.79 10.46 -4.75
CA LEU A 125 2.35 11.09 -3.51
C LEU A 125 2.01 12.56 -3.76
N GLY A 126 0.74 12.93 -3.64
CA GLY A 126 0.29 14.32 -3.78
C GLY A 126 0.67 15.17 -2.55
N SER A 127 -0.10 15.06 -1.47
CA SER A 127 0.11 15.83 -0.22
C SER A 127 -0.12 15.02 1.06
N GLY A 128 -0.34 13.74 0.97
CA GLY A 128 -0.40 12.82 2.11
C GLY A 128 0.98 12.28 2.47
N ASP A 129 1.09 11.63 3.60
CA ASP A 129 2.34 11.04 4.05
C ASP A 129 2.37 9.52 3.79
N VAL A 130 3.53 9.01 3.36
CA VAL A 130 3.73 7.57 3.18
C VAL A 130 4.87 7.08 4.04
N THR A 131 4.61 6.09 4.87
CA THR A 131 5.61 5.39 5.67
C THR A 131 5.68 3.92 5.25
N LEU A 132 6.87 3.49 4.83
CA LEU A 132 7.13 2.12 4.41
C LEU A 132 8.26 1.51 5.23
N THR A 133 8.10 0.26 5.68
CA THR A 133 9.22 -0.56 6.14
C THR A 133 9.48 -1.66 5.12
N MET A 134 10.62 -1.62 4.45
CA MET A 134 11.00 -2.56 3.39
C MET A 134 11.85 -3.70 3.94
N ALA A 135 11.63 -4.93 3.46
CA ALA A 135 12.44 -6.07 3.85
C ALA A 135 13.84 -6.00 3.21
N GLY A 136 14.89 -6.22 4.02
CA GLY A 136 16.28 -6.16 3.59
C GLY A 136 16.99 -4.89 4.00
N THR A 137 17.91 -4.43 3.17
CA THR A 137 18.74 -3.26 3.45
C THR A 137 18.63 -2.23 2.32
N GLU A 138 18.99 -0.98 2.59
CA GLU A 138 19.05 0.08 1.58
C GLU A 138 19.83 -0.32 0.32
N LYS A 139 20.87 -1.17 0.47
CA LYS A 139 21.71 -1.60 -0.65
C LYS A 139 21.04 -2.61 -1.60
N ASP A 140 19.93 -3.21 -1.19
CA ASP A 140 19.18 -4.17 -2.00
C ASP A 140 18.28 -3.49 -3.04
N TYR A 141 18.19 -2.16 -2.99
CA TYR A 141 17.30 -1.35 -3.82
C TYR A 141 18.05 -0.34 -4.67
N ASN A 142 17.51 -0.09 -5.86
CA ASN A 142 17.81 1.05 -6.70
C ASN A 142 16.70 2.10 -6.50
N TYR A 143 17.04 3.38 -6.65
CA TYR A 143 16.13 4.49 -6.40
C TYR A 143 16.04 5.40 -7.61
N ASN A 144 14.83 5.87 -7.89
CA ASN A 144 14.56 6.96 -8.80
C ASN A 144 13.51 7.84 -8.09
N ILE A 145 13.95 8.97 -7.57
CA ILE A 145 13.15 9.86 -6.72
C ILE A 145 13.08 11.22 -7.40
N ASP A 146 11.87 11.72 -7.56
CA ASP A 146 11.54 13.09 -7.95
C ASP A 146 10.74 13.69 -6.78
N CYS A 147 11.24 14.77 -6.21
CA CYS A 147 10.64 15.36 -5.02
C CYS A 147 10.41 16.86 -5.22
N GLY A 148 9.17 17.29 -5.18
CA GLY A 148 8.81 18.71 -5.30
C GLY A 148 9.14 19.50 -4.03
N SER A 149 8.23 19.53 -3.05
CA SER A 149 8.41 20.27 -1.78
C SER A 149 8.22 19.42 -0.53
N GLY A 150 8.03 18.13 -0.67
CA GLY A 150 7.97 17.17 0.44
C GLY A 150 9.35 16.62 0.78
N ASP A 151 9.50 16.13 2.00
CA ASP A 151 10.72 15.50 2.46
C ASP A 151 10.72 14.00 2.14
N VAL A 152 11.81 13.49 1.58
CA VAL A 152 12.01 12.06 1.32
C VAL A 152 13.13 11.53 2.20
N LYS A 153 12.79 10.66 3.14
CA LYS A 153 13.74 9.99 4.02
C LYS A 153 13.89 8.51 3.64
N ILE A 154 15.12 8.08 3.38
CA ILE A 154 15.45 6.67 3.11
C ILE A 154 16.49 6.19 4.11
N GLY A 155 16.10 5.32 5.04
CA GLY A 155 16.90 4.96 6.19
C GLY A 155 17.26 6.20 7.03
N ASP A 156 18.54 6.45 7.20
CA ASP A 156 19.04 7.62 7.95
C ASP A 156 19.30 8.86 7.08
N ILE A 157 18.98 8.82 5.79
CA ILE A 157 19.33 9.87 4.82
C ILE A 157 18.07 10.63 4.43
N LEU A 158 18.13 11.97 4.56
CA LEU A 158 17.14 12.90 4.04
C LEU A 158 17.56 13.40 2.67
N PHE A 159 16.64 13.42 1.73
CA PHE A 159 16.81 13.93 0.37
C PHE A 159 15.91 15.16 0.20
N GLU A 160 16.52 16.28 -0.20
CA GLU A 160 15.83 17.55 -0.49
C GLU A 160 15.70 17.78 -2.00
N ASP A 161 16.37 16.96 -2.82
CA ASP A 161 16.43 17.08 -4.27
C ASP A 161 16.22 15.71 -4.94
N ASP A 162 16.02 15.71 -6.25
CA ASP A 162 15.92 14.50 -7.07
C ASP A 162 17.09 13.55 -6.87
N LEU A 163 16.81 12.28 -6.71
CA LEU A 163 17.82 11.25 -6.54
C LEU A 163 17.68 10.13 -7.56
N LYS A 164 18.75 9.88 -8.31
CA LYS A 164 18.89 8.67 -9.12
C LYS A 164 20.10 7.88 -8.65
N LYS A 165 19.85 6.80 -7.92
CA LYS A 165 20.90 5.97 -7.35
C LYS A 165 20.75 4.52 -7.80
N ARG A 166 21.82 3.93 -8.29
CA ARG A 166 21.92 2.50 -8.58
C ARG A 166 22.91 1.83 -7.64
N ASN A 167 22.46 0.86 -6.90
CA ASN A 167 23.32 0.03 -6.07
C ASN A 167 23.82 -1.18 -6.87
N ILE A 168 25.11 -1.50 -6.72
CA ILE A 168 25.71 -2.64 -7.39
C ILE A 168 25.03 -3.93 -6.91
N ASN A 169 24.56 -4.74 -7.87
CA ASN A 169 23.83 -5.99 -7.64
C ASN A 169 22.42 -5.86 -7.07
N ALA A 170 21.89 -4.66 -6.85
CA ALA A 170 20.49 -4.50 -6.49
C ALA A 170 19.58 -4.86 -7.68
N LEU A 171 18.57 -5.70 -7.41
CA LEU A 171 17.58 -6.10 -8.40
C LEU A 171 16.22 -5.43 -8.17
N ARG A 172 16.03 -4.83 -6.98
CA ARG A 172 14.78 -4.20 -6.58
C ARG A 172 14.81 -2.72 -6.90
N TRP A 173 13.63 -2.15 -7.15
CA TRP A 173 13.47 -0.75 -7.50
C TRP A 173 12.44 -0.04 -6.64
N ILE A 174 12.75 1.19 -6.25
CA ILE A 174 11.85 2.12 -5.64
C ILE A 174 11.82 3.38 -6.50
N ASN A 175 10.67 3.66 -7.10
CA ASN A 175 10.39 4.86 -7.87
C ASN A 175 9.42 5.71 -7.07
N ILE A 176 9.73 7.00 -6.90
CA ILE A 176 8.95 7.92 -6.10
C ILE A 176 8.76 9.21 -6.88
N ASP A 177 7.52 9.65 -7.00
CA ASP A 177 7.13 11.00 -7.38
C ASP A 177 6.40 11.61 -6.19
N CYS A 178 7.00 12.63 -5.58
CA CYS A 178 6.51 13.25 -4.36
C CYS A 178 6.24 14.74 -4.58
N GLY A 179 4.98 15.16 -4.48
CA GLY A 179 4.58 16.57 -4.61
C GLY A 179 4.93 17.39 -3.38
N SER A 180 4.09 17.35 -2.33
CA SER A 180 4.28 18.10 -1.08
C SER A 180 4.06 17.28 0.19
N GLY A 181 3.89 16.01 0.09
CA GLY A 181 3.78 15.09 1.23
C GLY A 181 5.14 14.50 1.62
N ASP A 182 5.24 13.98 2.81
CA ASP A 182 6.47 13.38 3.32
C ASP A 182 6.49 11.87 3.09
N LEU A 183 7.63 11.36 2.66
CA LEU A 183 7.85 9.94 2.46
C LEU A 183 8.97 9.44 3.37
N THR A 184 8.69 8.39 4.12
CA THR A 184 9.70 7.68 4.93
C THR A 184 9.80 6.23 4.50
N ILE A 185 11.00 5.78 4.17
CA ILE A 185 11.32 4.37 3.88
C ILE A 185 12.38 3.88 4.86
N ASP A 186 11.98 2.96 5.73
CA ASP A 186 12.88 2.24 6.63
C ASP A 186 13.13 0.81 6.14
N PHE A 187 14.14 0.13 6.70
CA PHE A 187 14.53 -1.22 6.29
C PHE A 187 14.57 -2.17 7.48
N ASP A 188 13.99 -3.35 7.29
CA ASP A 188 14.06 -4.45 8.25
C ASP A 188 14.89 -5.60 7.66
N ASN A 189 16.10 -5.76 8.17
CA ASN A 189 17.04 -6.81 7.74
C ASN A 189 16.84 -8.16 8.46
N THR A 190 15.84 -8.27 9.32
CA THR A 190 15.56 -9.51 10.06
C THR A 190 14.72 -10.52 9.27
N ILE A 191 14.22 -10.12 8.09
CA ILE A 191 13.19 -10.83 7.31
C ILE A 191 13.75 -11.40 5.99
N LEU A 192 14.99 -11.71 5.92
CA LEU A 192 15.60 -12.38 4.75
C LEU A 192 15.86 -13.85 5.01
#